data_660ab2201dc2f1caeff6396e1379f3be
#
_entry.id   660ab2201dc2f1caeff6396e1379f3be
#
_cell.length_a   1.000
_cell.length_b   1.000
_cell.length_c   1.000
_cell.angle_alpha   90.00
_cell.angle_beta   90.00
_cell.angle_gamma   90.00
#
_symmetry.space_group_name_H-M   'P 1'
#
loop_
_entity.id
_entity.type
_entity.pdbx_description
1 polymer ?
#
loop_
_entity_poly.entity_id
_entity_poly.type
_entity_poly.pdbx_seq_one_letter_code
_entity_poly.pdbx_strand_id
1 'polypeptide(L)'
;MNRFDIINRIGDKYRVGNTETGEFSYAQALKSVGKDIKDYQKATTGTQHKFLDLRFENERLAVLVECKNKFSRWDKAKIQGQLQDYVRFEKAYSDKKIVAILAETDGDEVWVWYGQSVIIDDEHRIGEETTIRTFEEYENLCFGRVNDKIKVVDSIKTLNEKLHSDGINEKLRSQFVGTCLLALKNGLVYK
;
A
#
# COMPACT_ATOMS: atom_id res chain seq x y z
N MET A 1 -12.84 -11.90 -6.72
CA MET A 1 -12.43 -10.56 -7.24
C MET A 1 -11.55 -10.76 -8.46
N ASN A 2 -11.81 -10.14 -9.61
CA ASN A 2 -10.98 -10.33 -10.81
C ASN A 2 -9.88 -9.24 -10.93
N ARG A 3 -8.92 -9.40 -11.87
CA ARG A 3 -7.84 -8.43 -12.08
C ARG A 3 -8.34 -7.00 -12.39
N PHE A 4 -9.45 -6.89 -13.09
CA PHE A 4 -10.04 -5.58 -13.44
C PHE A 4 -10.59 -4.87 -12.20
N ASP A 5 -11.23 -5.62 -11.29
CA ASP A 5 -11.70 -5.07 -10.01
C ASP A 5 -10.53 -4.56 -9.15
N ILE A 6 -9.41 -5.28 -9.15
CA ILE A 6 -8.18 -4.88 -8.45
C ILE A 6 -7.64 -3.56 -9.03
N ILE A 7 -7.54 -3.47 -10.36
CA ILE A 7 -7.05 -2.27 -11.05
C ILE A 7 -7.94 -1.06 -10.74
N ASN A 8 -9.25 -1.23 -10.83
CA ASN A 8 -10.20 -0.16 -10.53
C ASN A 8 -10.13 0.28 -9.07
N ARG A 9 -9.96 -0.69 -8.16
CA ARG A 9 -9.91 -0.40 -6.72
C ARG A 9 -8.64 0.33 -6.31
N ILE A 10 -7.48 -0.12 -6.75
CA ILE A 10 -6.21 0.55 -6.46
C ILE A 10 -6.12 1.88 -7.19
N GLY A 11 -6.51 1.92 -8.46
CA GLY A 11 -6.54 3.11 -9.31
C GLY A 11 -5.66 2.96 -10.54
N ASP A 12 -6.29 2.83 -11.71
CA ASP A 12 -5.60 2.60 -13.00
C ASP A 12 -4.57 3.68 -13.35
N LYS A 13 -4.78 4.92 -12.89
CA LYS A 13 -3.84 6.05 -13.10
C LYS A 13 -2.44 5.82 -12.52
N TYR A 14 -2.29 4.91 -11.56
CA TYR A 14 -1.01 4.54 -10.94
C TYR A 14 -0.39 3.29 -11.54
N ARG A 15 -1.12 2.58 -12.39
CA ARG A 15 -0.69 1.32 -12.99
C ARG A 15 0.46 1.53 -13.96
N VAL A 16 1.48 0.68 -13.84
CA VAL A 16 2.64 0.63 -14.75
C VAL A 16 2.87 -0.81 -15.20
N GLY A 17 3.21 -1.00 -16.46
CA GLY A 17 3.45 -2.32 -17.05
C GLY A 17 3.18 -2.33 -18.54
N ASN A 18 3.15 -3.53 -19.10
CA ASN A 18 2.79 -3.73 -20.50
C ASN A 18 1.33 -3.32 -20.73
N THR A 19 1.07 -2.55 -21.78
CA THR A 19 -0.28 -2.03 -22.09
C THR A 19 -1.28 -3.12 -22.47
N GLU A 20 -0.81 -4.24 -23.02
CA GLU A 20 -1.65 -5.35 -23.48
C GLU A 20 -1.92 -6.38 -22.38
N THR A 21 -0.88 -6.82 -21.65
CA THR A 21 -0.99 -7.86 -20.62
C THR A 21 -1.20 -7.29 -19.21
N GLY A 22 -0.84 -6.03 -18.98
CA GLY A 22 -0.81 -5.38 -17.68
C GLY A 22 0.36 -5.80 -16.79
N GLU A 23 1.14 -6.81 -17.21
CA GLU A 23 2.24 -7.37 -16.44
C GLU A 23 3.47 -6.45 -16.42
N PHE A 24 4.18 -6.44 -15.29
CA PHE A 24 5.42 -5.68 -15.14
C PHE A 24 6.65 -6.57 -15.20
N SER A 25 7.58 -6.28 -16.11
CA SER A 25 8.80 -7.06 -16.32
C SER A 25 9.95 -6.55 -15.45
N TYR A 26 10.23 -7.22 -14.34
CA TYR A 26 11.42 -6.92 -13.52
C TYR A 26 12.74 -7.22 -14.23
N ALA A 27 12.78 -8.16 -15.17
CA ALA A 27 13.97 -8.42 -15.96
C ALA A 27 14.37 -7.19 -16.78
N GLN A 28 13.40 -6.51 -17.41
CA GLN A 28 13.65 -5.28 -18.16
C GLN A 28 13.96 -4.11 -17.24
N ALA A 29 13.21 -3.95 -16.15
CA ALA A 29 13.40 -2.88 -15.18
C ALA A 29 14.80 -2.93 -14.54
N LEU A 30 15.26 -4.08 -14.06
CA LEU A 30 16.58 -4.24 -13.48
C LEU A 30 17.69 -4.02 -14.53
N LYS A 31 17.50 -4.53 -15.75
CA LYS A 31 18.45 -4.30 -16.83
C LYS A 31 18.61 -2.80 -17.15
N SER A 32 17.53 -2.02 -17.09
CA SER A 32 17.58 -0.56 -17.34
C SER A 32 18.44 0.21 -16.34
N VAL A 33 18.63 -0.36 -15.10
CA VAL A 33 19.50 0.20 -14.06
C VAL A 33 20.82 -0.57 -13.90
N GLY A 34 21.20 -1.37 -14.92
CA GLY A 34 22.49 -2.07 -14.97
C GLY A 34 22.59 -3.29 -14.04
N LYS A 35 21.47 -3.90 -13.64
CA LYS A 35 21.42 -5.05 -12.73
C LYS A 35 20.89 -6.30 -13.43
N ASP A 36 21.39 -7.49 -13.03
CA ASP A 36 20.86 -8.79 -13.48
C ASP A 36 19.85 -9.33 -12.46
N ILE A 37 18.68 -9.74 -12.92
CA ILE A 37 17.63 -10.31 -12.08
C ILE A 37 18.08 -11.57 -11.33
N LYS A 38 19.02 -12.32 -11.90
CA LYS A 38 19.56 -13.56 -11.29
C LYS A 38 20.24 -13.30 -9.95
N ASP A 39 20.83 -12.13 -9.77
CA ASP A 39 21.54 -11.77 -8.53
C ASP A 39 20.58 -11.59 -7.34
N TYR A 40 19.31 -11.37 -7.62
CA TYR A 40 18.27 -11.07 -6.63
C TYR A 40 17.23 -12.19 -6.46
N GLN A 41 17.17 -13.14 -7.39
CA GLN A 41 16.24 -14.26 -7.34
C GLN A 41 16.73 -15.33 -6.34
N LYS A 42 15.91 -15.63 -5.33
CA LYS A 42 16.23 -16.64 -4.30
C LYS A 42 15.21 -17.77 -4.20
N ALA A 43 13.97 -17.58 -4.72
CA ALA A 43 13.00 -18.66 -4.71
C ALA A 43 13.47 -19.81 -5.59
N THR A 44 13.55 -21.01 -4.99
CA THR A 44 14.05 -22.24 -5.64
C THR A 44 13.03 -22.89 -6.58
N THR A 45 11.90 -22.28 -6.82
CA THR A 45 10.89 -22.77 -7.74
C THR A 45 11.35 -22.51 -9.16
N GLY A 46 11.64 -23.56 -9.92
CA GLY A 46 12.25 -23.57 -11.26
C GLY A 46 11.56 -22.82 -12.41
N THR A 47 10.63 -21.96 -12.10
CA THR A 47 10.05 -20.96 -13.00
C THR A 47 10.72 -19.63 -12.72
N GLN A 48 11.36 -19.09 -13.74
CA GLN A 48 11.91 -17.75 -13.68
C GLN A 48 10.75 -16.75 -13.62
N HIS A 49 10.27 -16.43 -12.41
CA HIS A 49 9.26 -15.41 -12.20
C HIS A 49 9.89 -14.04 -12.54
N LYS A 50 9.60 -13.53 -13.72
CA LYS A 50 10.14 -12.27 -14.23
C LYS A 50 9.07 -11.20 -14.39
N PHE A 51 7.81 -11.63 -14.33
CA PHE A 51 6.64 -10.81 -14.57
C PHE A 51 5.76 -10.81 -13.33
N LEU A 52 5.53 -9.62 -12.80
CA LEU A 52 4.53 -9.38 -11.77
C LEU A 52 3.20 -9.09 -12.44
N ASP A 53 2.12 -9.64 -11.90
CA ASP A 53 0.78 -9.48 -12.47
C ASP A 53 0.33 -8.03 -12.59
N LEU A 54 0.44 -7.25 -11.50
CA LEU A 54 0.07 -5.84 -11.48
C LEU A 54 1.06 -5.05 -10.61
N ARG A 55 1.49 -3.89 -11.10
CA ARG A 55 2.31 -2.94 -10.38
C ARG A 55 1.73 -1.54 -10.51
N PHE A 56 1.65 -0.85 -9.37
CA PHE A 56 1.20 0.54 -9.30
C PHE A 56 2.26 1.36 -8.61
N GLU A 57 2.48 2.58 -9.07
CA GLU A 57 3.50 3.44 -8.46
C GLU A 57 3.19 4.94 -8.54
N ASN A 58 3.81 5.67 -7.62
CA ASN A 58 4.11 7.08 -7.73
C ASN A 58 5.60 7.31 -7.39
N GLU A 59 5.98 8.53 -7.10
CA GLU A 59 7.38 8.88 -6.76
C GLU A 59 7.89 8.18 -5.49
N ARG A 60 7.01 7.80 -4.54
CA ARG A 60 7.36 7.38 -3.18
C ARG A 60 6.99 5.93 -2.85
N LEU A 61 5.98 5.39 -3.52
CA LEU A 61 5.36 4.10 -3.21
C LEU A 61 5.28 3.22 -4.45
N ALA A 62 5.56 1.92 -4.28
CA ALA A 62 5.23 0.86 -5.21
C ALA A 62 4.27 -0.14 -4.55
N VAL A 63 3.15 -0.44 -5.19
CA VAL A 63 2.21 -1.48 -4.78
C VAL A 63 2.34 -2.64 -5.76
N LEU A 64 2.75 -3.79 -5.25
CA LEU A 64 3.00 -5.02 -5.99
C LEU A 64 1.88 -6.00 -5.74
N VAL A 65 1.21 -6.47 -6.79
CA VAL A 65 0.11 -7.43 -6.66
C VAL A 65 0.39 -8.66 -7.50
N GLU A 66 0.44 -9.80 -6.84
CA GLU A 66 0.46 -11.11 -7.48
C GLU A 66 -0.91 -11.76 -7.32
N CYS A 67 -1.50 -12.22 -8.42
CA CYS A 67 -2.83 -12.80 -8.47
C CYS A 67 -2.76 -14.34 -8.54
N LYS A 68 -3.60 -15.01 -7.77
CA LYS A 68 -3.78 -16.47 -7.84
C LYS A 68 -5.26 -16.80 -7.89
N ASN A 69 -5.64 -17.87 -8.59
CA ASN A 69 -7.06 -18.27 -8.69
C ASN A 69 -7.65 -18.53 -7.30
N LYS A 70 -7.10 -19.53 -6.58
CA LYS A 70 -7.44 -19.84 -5.18
C LYS A 70 -6.18 -20.23 -4.42
N PHE A 71 -5.95 -19.65 -3.24
CA PHE A 71 -4.76 -19.95 -2.45
C PHE A 71 -4.68 -21.42 -2.04
N SER A 72 -5.82 -22.06 -1.77
CA SER A 72 -5.89 -23.49 -1.43
C SER A 72 -5.36 -24.45 -2.52
N ARG A 73 -5.21 -23.98 -3.77
CA ARG A 73 -4.63 -24.77 -4.88
C ARG A 73 -3.12 -24.62 -5.00
N TRP A 74 -2.50 -23.78 -4.18
CA TRP A 74 -1.09 -23.44 -4.28
C TRP A 74 -0.35 -23.82 -3.00
N ASP A 75 0.90 -24.21 -3.14
CA ASP A 75 1.80 -24.28 -2.00
C ASP A 75 2.04 -22.85 -1.49
N LYS A 76 1.67 -22.60 -0.23
CA LYS A 76 1.74 -21.28 0.41
C LYS A 76 3.18 -20.74 0.41
N ALA A 77 4.15 -21.56 0.76
CA ALA A 77 5.55 -21.16 0.79
C ALA A 77 6.05 -20.76 -0.61
N LYS A 78 5.54 -21.42 -1.67
CA LYS A 78 5.90 -21.08 -3.04
C LYS A 78 5.36 -19.74 -3.47
N ILE A 79 4.06 -19.44 -3.21
CA ILE A 79 3.48 -18.16 -3.61
C ILE A 79 4.03 -17.00 -2.79
N GLN A 80 4.30 -17.20 -1.50
CA GLN A 80 4.98 -16.23 -0.66
C GLN A 80 6.42 -16.00 -1.11
N GLY A 81 7.17 -17.07 -1.40
CA GLY A 81 8.53 -16.98 -1.94
C GLY A 81 8.60 -16.23 -3.27
N GLN A 82 7.63 -16.44 -4.16
CA GLN A 82 7.49 -15.69 -5.41
C GLN A 82 7.30 -14.19 -5.15
N LEU A 83 6.37 -13.82 -4.28
CA LEU A 83 6.14 -12.41 -3.94
C LEU A 83 7.34 -11.80 -3.23
N GLN A 84 8.07 -12.57 -2.38
CA GLN A 84 9.31 -12.11 -1.76
C GLN A 84 10.41 -11.84 -2.78
N ASP A 85 10.48 -12.58 -3.90
CA ASP A 85 11.39 -12.26 -5.00
C ASP A 85 11.03 -10.93 -5.65
N TYR A 86 9.75 -10.65 -5.91
CA TYR A 86 9.34 -9.35 -6.44
C TYR A 86 9.68 -8.20 -5.49
N VAL A 87 9.52 -8.37 -4.18
CA VAL A 87 9.97 -7.38 -3.19
C VAL A 87 11.48 -7.13 -3.29
N ARG A 88 12.30 -8.18 -3.48
CA ARG A 88 13.75 -8.04 -3.68
C ARG A 88 14.09 -7.32 -4.97
N PHE A 89 13.38 -7.65 -6.06
CA PHE A 89 13.56 -6.98 -7.35
C PHE A 89 13.19 -5.50 -7.26
N GLU A 90 12.07 -5.16 -6.61
CA GLU A 90 11.68 -3.76 -6.42
C GLU A 90 12.70 -2.99 -5.60
N LYS A 91 13.19 -3.55 -4.48
CA LYS A 91 14.26 -2.94 -3.67
C LYS A 91 15.57 -2.74 -4.44
N ALA A 92 15.84 -3.61 -5.42
CA ALA A 92 17.00 -3.45 -6.28
C ALA A 92 16.77 -2.43 -7.40
N TYR A 93 15.52 -2.25 -7.83
CA TYR A 93 15.12 -1.35 -8.91
C TYR A 93 14.89 0.08 -8.43
N SER A 94 14.25 0.27 -7.27
CA SER A 94 13.84 1.58 -6.76
C SER A 94 14.01 1.70 -5.25
N ASP A 95 14.07 2.94 -4.76
CA ASP A 95 14.12 3.27 -3.33
C ASP A 95 12.73 3.53 -2.74
N LYS A 96 11.66 3.17 -3.48
CA LYS A 96 10.27 3.37 -3.04
C LYS A 96 9.93 2.48 -1.86
N LYS A 97 9.02 2.95 -1.01
CA LYS A 97 8.36 2.05 -0.06
C LYS A 97 7.50 1.03 -0.81
N ILE A 98 7.34 -0.14 -0.24
CA ILE A 98 6.66 -1.26 -0.91
C ILE A 98 5.44 -1.68 -0.09
N VAL A 99 4.33 -1.86 -0.77
CA VAL A 99 3.19 -2.67 -0.34
C VAL A 99 3.15 -3.90 -1.23
N ALA A 100 3.14 -5.09 -0.64
CA ALA A 100 3.09 -6.35 -1.36
C ALA A 100 1.77 -7.07 -1.07
N ILE A 101 1.11 -7.54 -2.10
CA ILE A 101 -0.24 -8.10 -2.04
C ILE A 101 -0.27 -9.44 -2.78
N LEU A 102 -0.84 -10.47 -2.13
CA LEU A 102 -1.37 -11.66 -2.80
C LEU A 102 -2.89 -11.54 -2.84
N ALA A 103 -3.50 -11.71 -3.99
CA ALA A 103 -4.94 -11.59 -4.18
C ALA A 103 -5.52 -12.81 -4.88
N GLU A 104 -6.61 -13.38 -4.33
CA GLU A 104 -7.40 -14.40 -5.04
C GLU A 104 -8.25 -13.77 -6.14
N THR A 105 -8.25 -14.39 -7.33
CA THR A 105 -9.12 -13.97 -8.44
C THR A 105 -10.42 -14.77 -8.53
N ASP A 106 -10.46 -16.00 -7.99
CA ASP A 106 -11.64 -16.86 -7.90
C ASP A 106 -12.18 -16.95 -6.46
N GLY A 107 -11.81 -16.01 -5.61
CA GLY A 107 -12.20 -15.90 -4.22
C GLY A 107 -12.07 -14.45 -3.75
N ASP A 108 -12.16 -14.25 -2.43
CA ASP A 108 -12.14 -12.94 -1.81
C ASP A 108 -10.95 -12.78 -0.83
N GLU A 109 -10.04 -13.77 -0.80
CA GLU A 109 -8.91 -13.74 0.13
C GLU A 109 -7.82 -12.82 -0.40
N VAL A 110 -7.33 -11.93 0.49
CA VAL A 110 -6.26 -10.97 0.20
C VAL A 110 -5.27 -10.98 1.34
N TRP A 111 -3.98 -11.14 1.03
CA TRP A 111 -2.90 -11.04 1.99
C TRP A 111 -2.02 -9.85 1.67
N VAL A 112 -1.74 -9.01 2.68
CA VAL A 112 -1.04 -7.73 2.51
C VAL A 112 0.13 -7.63 3.47
N TRP A 113 1.25 -7.11 2.98
CA TRP A 113 2.46 -6.79 3.74
C TRP A 113 2.93 -5.39 3.40
N TYR A 114 3.21 -4.58 4.40
CA TYR A 114 3.84 -3.28 4.25
C TYR A 114 4.66 -2.90 5.49
N GLY A 115 5.47 -1.87 5.41
CA GLY A 115 6.28 -1.40 6.54
C GLY A 115 7.67 -0.94 6.10
N GLN A 116 8.57 -0.82 7.09
CA GLN A 116 9.97 -0.44 6.79
C GLN A 116 10.74 -1.58 6.12
N SER A 117 10.50 -2.83 6.56
CA SER A 117 11.05 -4.03 5.93
C SER A 117 9.89 -4.94 5.57
N VAL A 118 9.65 -5.10 4.27
CA VAL A 118 8.62 -6.03 3.79
C VAL A 118 9.21 -7.43 3.76
N ILE A 119 8.73 -8.28 4.67
CA ILE A 119 9.05 -9.71 4.77
C ILE A 119 7.76 -10.47 4.52
N ILE A 120 7.78 -11.35 3.52
CA ILE A 120 6.59 -12.11 3.09
C ILE A 120 6.52 -13.43 3.85
N ASP A 121 5.85 -13.42 4.98
CA ASP A 121 5.52 -14.59 5.80
C ASP A 121 4.20 -14.36 6.55
N ASP A 122 3.77 -15.33 7.35
CA ASP A 122 2.52 -15.23 8.10
C ASP A 122 2.62 -14.32 9.31
N GLU A 123 3.80 -14.19 9.90
CA GLU A 123 4.03 -13.42 11.11
C GLU A 123 3.96 -11.91 10.83
N HIS A 124 4.47 -11.50 9.66
CA HIS A 124 4.49 -10.08 9.23
C HIS A 124 3.31 -9.72 8.34
N ARG A 125 2.42 -10.67 8.06
CA ARG A 125 1.19 -10.38 7.32
C ARG A 125 0.30 -9.45 8.14
N ILE A 126 -0.21 -8.39 7.50
CA ILE A 126 -1.22 -7.53 8.11
C ILE A 126 -2.50 -8.35 8.28
N GLY A 127 -3.01 -8.41 9.51
CA GLY A 127 -4.17 -9.23 9.83
C GLY A 127 -5.41 -8.82 9.04
N GLU A 128 -6.33 -9.75 8.89
CA GLU A 128 -7.70 -9.68 8.36
C GLU A 128 -8.03 -8.55 7.35
N GLU A 129 -7.16 -8.26 6.38
CA GLU A 129 -7.58 -7.47 5.24
C GLU A 129 -8.40 -8.37 4.31
N THR A 130 -9.69 -8.15 4.29
CA THR A 130 -10.63 -8.83 3.38
C THR A 130 -10.83 -8.06 2.08
N THR A 131 -10.27 -6.86 1.96
CA THR A 131 -10.46 -5.99 0.79
C THR A 131 -9.18 -5.25 0.42
N ILE A 132 -8.93 -5.13 -0.88
CA ILE A 132 -7.87 -4.29 -1.42
C ILE A 132 -8.26 -2.81 -1.20
N ARG A 133 -7.30 -2.02 -0.74
CA ARG A 133 -7.43 -0.58 -0.53
C ARG A 133 -7.10 0.21 -1.79
N THR A 134 -7.45 1.49 -1.81
CA THR A 134 -7.00 2.42 -2.86
C THR A 134 -5.50 2.71 -2.71
N PHE A 135 -4.88 3.22 -3.77
CA PHE A 135 -3.46 3.59 -3.74
C PHE A 135 -3.18 4.65 -2.67
N GLU A 136 -4.05 5.65 -2.55
CA GLU A 136 -3.95 6.72 -1.57
C GLU A 136 -4.08 6.21 -0.13
N GLU A 137 -4.92 5.21 0.11
CA GLU A 137 -5.03 4.55 1.42
C GLU A 137 -3.74 3.81 1.78
N TYR A 138 -3.12 3.08 0.82
CA TYR A 138 -1.81 2.44 1.03
C TYR A 138 -0.69 3.47 1.25
N GLU A 139 -0.71 4.57 0.52
CA GLU A 139 0.25 5.66 0.73
C GLU A 139 0.12 6.24 2.14
N ASN A 140 -1.11 6.48 2.60
CA ASN A 140 -1.38 6.95 3.96
C ASN A 140 -0.91 5.96 5.04
N LEU A 141 -1.03 4.65 4.81
CA LEU A 141 -0.53 3.62 5.73
C LEU A 141 1.00 3.63 5.80
N CYS A 142 1.67 3.80 4.66
CA CYS A 142 3.14 3.77 4.58
C CYS A 142 3.83 5.01 5.09
N PHE A 143 3.21 6.18 4.95
CA PHE A 143 3.84 7.48 5.26
C PHE A 143 3.14 8.25 6.38
N GLY A 144 2.07 7.71 6.93
CA GLY A 144 1.12 8.44 7.73
C GLY A 144 0.26 9.36 6.85
N ARG A 145 -0.80 9.92 7.39
CA ARG A 145 -1.55 10.95 6.69
C ARG A 145 -0.58 12.09 6.39
N VAL A 146 -0.28 12.30 5.12
CA VAL A 146 0.35 13.55 4.70
C VAL A 146 -0.68 14.62 5.06
N ASN A 147 -0.40 15.36 6.14
CA ASN A 147 -1.15 16.56 6.44
C ASN A 147 -0.88 17.51 5.28
N ASP A 148 -1.77 17.52 4.31
CA ASP A 148 -1.81 18.56 3.30
C ASP A 148 -1.94 19.87 4.07
N LYS A 149 -0.85 20.66 4.09
CA LYS A 149 -0.80 21.92 4.87
C LYS A 149 -1.98 22.81 4.55
N ILE A 150 -2.44 22.79 3.29
CA ILE A 150 -3.60 23.56 2.83
C ILE A 150 -4.87 23.03 3.49
N LYS A 151 -5.12 21.72 3.46
CA LYS A 151 -6.29 21.11 4.11
C LYS A 151 -6.28 21.28 5.62
N VAL A 152 -5.10 21.22 6.26
CA VAL A 152 -4.96 21.45 7.70
C VAL A 152 -5.31 22.90 8.03
N VAL A 153 -4.77 23.86 7.27
CA VAL A 153 -5.07 25.29 7.46
C VAL A 153 -6.54 25.59 7.24
N ASP A 154 -7.15 25.05 6.18
CA ASP A 154 -8.58 25.23 5.89
C ASP A 154 -9.45 24.57 6.98
N SER A 155 -9.08 23.41 7.47
CA SER A 155 -9.78 22.74 8.57
C SER A 155 -9.69 23.52 9.88
N ILE A 156 -8.52 24.11 10.19
CA ILE A 156 -8.34 24.99 11.36
C ILE A 156 -9.17 26.24 11.22
N LYS A 157 -9.21 26.85 10.03
CA LYS A 157 -10.04 28.04 9.75
C LYS A 157 -11.52 27.74 9.94
N THR A 158 -12.02 26.68 9.34
CA THR A 158 -13.41 26.21 9.48
C THR A 158 -13.76 25.91 10.94
N LEU A 159 -12.84 25.26 11.68
CA LEU A 159 -13.04 25.00 13.11
C LEU A 159 -13.12 26.30 13.91
N ASN A 160 -12.25 27.28 13.66
CA ASN A 160 -12.28 28.58 14.32
C ASN A 160 -13.57 29.35 14.03
N GLU A 161 -14.06 29.34 12.80
CA GLU A 161 -15.33 29.95 12.41
C GLU A 161 -16.50 29.31 13.15
N LYS A 162 -16.51 27.97 13.23
CA LYS A 162 -17.54 27.22 13.99
C LYS A 162 -17.50 27.53 15.47
N LEU A 163 -16.33 27.52 16.10
CA LEU A 163 -16.18 27.87 17.51
C LEU A 163 -16.60 29.32 17.79
N HIS A 164 -16.41 30.22 16.82
CA HIS A 164 -16.90 31.58 16.91
C HIS A 164 -18.43 31.65 16.88
N SER A 165 -19.06 30.94 15.93
CA SER A 165 -20.53 30.88 15.82
C SER A 165 -21.18 30.26 17.06
N ASP A 166 -20.50 29.32 17.69
CA ASP A 166 -20.93 28.65 18.93
C ASP A 166 -20.63 29.49 20.21
N GLY A 167 -20.18 30.74 20.04
CA GLY A 167 -19.98 31.68 21.14
C GLY A 167 -18.73 31.50 21.98
N ILE A 168 -17.78 30.63 21.55
CA ILE A 168 -16.54 30.40 22.29
C ILE A 168 -15.58 31.58 22.09
N ASN A 169 -15.22 32.23 23.20
CA ASN A 169 -14.33 33.38 23.21
C ASN A 169 -12.97 33.03 22.59
N GLU A 170 -12.42 33.94 21.78
CA GLU A 170 -11.16 33.75 21.06
C GLU A 170 -10.01 33.30 21.95
N LYS A 171 -9.90 33.89 23.17
CA LYS A 171 -8.86 33.51 24.15
C LYS A 171 -8.98 32.07 24.67
N LEU A 172 -10.18 31.49 24.64
CA LEU A 172 -10.45 30.13 25.14
C LEU A 172 -10.36 29.07 24.02
N ARG A 173 -10.38 29.48 22.74
CA ARG A 173 -10.41 28.52 21.61
C ARG A 173 -9.19 27.62 21.58
N SER A 174 -7.98 28.17 21.81
CA SER A 174 -6.75 27.40 21.82
C SER A 174 -6.72 26.37 22.96
N GLN A 175 -7.22 26.75 24.15
CA GLN A 175 -7.35 25.84 25.29
C GLN A 175 -8.39 24.74 25.02
N PHE A 176 -9.53 25.12 24.44
CA PHE A 176 -10.59 24.18 24.08
C PHE A 176 -10.10 23.14 23.08
N VAL A 177 -9.47 23.57 21.97
CA VAL A 177 -8.91 22.68 20.94
C VAL A 177 -7.82 21.79 21.53
N GLY A 178 -6.91 22.35 22.34
CA GLY A 178 -5.85 21.58 23.00
C GLY A 178 -6.40 20.51 23.95
N THR A 179 -7.43 20.84 24.73
CA THR A 179 -8.11 19.89 25.61
C THR A 179 -8.81 18.76 24.83
N CYS A 180 -9.49 19.09 23.73
CA CYS A 180 -10.13 18.11 22.85
C CYS A 180 -9.10 17.16 22.23
N LEU A 181 -7.97 17.66 21.75
CA LEU A 181 -6.89 16.85 21.17
C LEU A 181 -6.25 15.92 22.20
N LEU A 182 -6.03 16.39 23.43
CA LEU A 182 -5.55 15.56 24.54
C LEU A 182 -6.55 14.48 24.93
N ALA A 183 -7.83 14.80 24.95
CA ALA A 183 -8.90 13.84 25.24
C ALA A 183 -8.96 12.74 24.17
N LEU A 184 -8.89 13.10 22.88
CA LEU A 184 -8.84 12.14 21.77
C LEU A 184 -7.57 11.25 21.83
N LYS A 185 -6.41 11.86 22.14
CA LYS A 185 -5.16 11.11 22.30
C LYS A 185 -5.25 10.07 23.44
N ASN A 186 -5.99 10.36 24.50
CA ASN A 186 -6.21 9.48 25.65
C ASN A 186 -7.39 8.51 25.47
N GLY A 187 -7.95 8.38 24.27
CA GLY A 187 -8.98 7.38 23.95
C GLY A 187 -10.39 7.75 24.37
N LEU A 188 -10.66 9.01 24.69
CA LEU A 188 -12.05 9.48 24.91
C LEU A 188 -12.78 9.49 23.55
N VAL A 189 -13.67 8.53 23.37
CA VAL A 189 -14.59 8.47 22.21
C VAL A 189 -15.87 9.20 22.60
N TYR A 190 -16.24 10.23 21.83
CA TYR A 190 -17.56 10.80 21.93
C TYR A 190 -18.60 9.74 21.56
N LYS A 191 -19.51 9.43 22.46
CA LYS A 191 -20.71 8.65 22.17
C LYS A 191 -21.79 9.55 21.62
#